data_73f7f9ed306aa7ec65cfff761b49e520
#
_entry.id   73f7f9ed306aa7ec65cfff761b49e520
#
_cell.length_a   1.000
_cell.length_b   1.000
_cell.length_c   1.000
_cell.angle_alpha   90.00
_cell.angle_beta   90.00
_cell.angle_gamma   90.00
#
_symmetry.space_group_name_H-M   'P 1'
#
loop_
_entity.id
_entity.type
_entity.pdbx_description
1 polymer ?
#
loop_
_entity_poly.entity_id
_entity_poly.type
_entity_poly.pdbx_seq_one_letter_code
_entity_poly.pdbx_strand_id
1 'polypeptide(L)'
;MEYKTIRRSQYISPFGVGAIYDFSGESMIAADINKWAGDYGEILRLKRLESRLNIKYFKAPTTYNKFNSTRINMKYSIPFERFPKWLFCKICGQMEYWGRAKEIENKIPMCKKEKCNNKKLTPMRFVMACEKGHIEDIDWRYWVHSHKTSTNDACKLDNQLEFKSKENSSGAALATVACRACGASRAIKGISQKKALTSIGIKCRGRQPWERADKEVKCDGEVRAIQRGASNLYY
;
A
#
# COMPACT_ATOMS: atom_id res chain seq x y z
N MET A 1 3.77 -1.73 20.48
CA MET A 1 4.26 -1.69 19.09
C MET A 1 5.10 -2.95 18.88
N GLU A 2 4.80 -3.71 17.86
CA GLU A 2 5.61 -4.86 17.49
C GLU A 2 6.66 -4.39 16.47
N TYR A 3 7.93 -4.39 16.86
CA TYR A 3 9.05 -4.02 16.00
C TYR A 3 9.65 -5.27 15.38
N LYS A 4 9.91 -5.22 14.09
CA LYS A 4 10.67 -6.26 13.43
C LYS A 4 12.12 -5.82 13.29
N THR A 5 13.04 -6.66 13.77
CA THR A 5 14.47 -6.46 13.53
C THR A 5 14.80 -6.95 12.12
N ILE A 6 15.44 -6.10 11.32
CA ILE A 6 15.93 -6.44 9.98
C ILE A 6 17.46 -6.36 9.96
N ARG A 7 18.09 -7.20 9.11
CA ARG A 7 19.53 -7.19 8.91
C ARG A 7 19.94 -6.03 7.99
N ARG A 8 21.16 -5.56 8.10
CA ARG A 8 21.69 -4.46 7.26
C ARG A 8 21.56 -4.75 5.76
N SER A 9 21.80 -5.96 5.31
CA SER A 9 21.62 -6.38 3.90
C SER A 9 20.18 -6.27 3.40
N GLN A 10 19.20 -6.31 4.29
CA GLN A 10 17.78 -6.25 3.96
C GLN A 10 17.29 -4.81 3.71
N TYR A 11 18.08 -3.78 3.93
CA TYR A 11 17.72 -2.39 3.64
C TYR A 11 17.60 -2.09 2.14
N ILE A 12 18.22 -2.92 1.31
CA ILE A 12 18.12 -2.81 -0.15
C ILE A 12 17.04 -3.78 -0.64
N SER A 13 17.15 -5.05 -0.23
CA SER A 13 16.17 -6.08 -0.58
C SER A 13 16.03 -7.06 0.59
N PRO A 14 14.81 -7.36 1.06
CA PRO A 14 13.51 -6.99 0.48
C PRO A 14 12.84 -5.75 1.10
N PHE A 15 13.50 -4.97 1.95
CA PHE A 15 12.87 -3.87 2.72
C PHE A 15 13.36 -2.47 2.32
N GLY A 16 13.86 -2.30 1.10
CA GLY A 16 14.21 -0.99 0.55
C GLY A 16 13.00 -0.07 0.36
N VAL A 17 13.28 1.20 0.02
CA VAL A 17 12.23 2.20 -0.25
C VAL A 17 11.22 1.67 -1.26
N GLY A 18 9.94 1.78 -0.95
CA GLY A 18 8.86 1.30 -1.81
C GLY A 18 8.59 -0.20 -1.71
N ALA A 19 9.34 -0.97 -0.93
CA ALA A 19 9.06 -2.38 -0.72
C ALA A 19 7.77 -2.55 0.09
N ILE A 20 6.86 -3.37 -0.43
CA ILE A 20 5.61 -3.73 0.25
C ILE A 20 5.89 -4.93 1.16
N TYR A 21 5.52 -4.80 2.41
CA TYR A 21 5.73 -5.81 3.42
C TYR A 21 4.44 -6.16 4.17
N ASP A 22 4.09 -7.44 4.15
CA ASP A 22 2.95 -7.96 4.90
C ASP A 22 3.42 -8.46 6.27
N PHE A 23 2.89 -7.86 7.33
CA PHE A 23 3.23 -8.21 8.69
C PHE A 23 1.98 -8.27 9.58
N SER A 24 1.79 -9.37 10.29
CA SER A 24 0.65 -9.56 11.21
C SER A 24 -0.72 -9.24 10.58
N GLY A 25 -0.87 -9.49 9.27
CA GLY A 25 -2.11 -9.23 8.52
C GLY A 25 -2.34 -7.77 8.16
N GLU A 26 -1.37 -6.91 8.33
CA GLU A 26 -1.29 -5.56 7.78
C GLU A 26 -0.36 -5.55 6.56
N SER A 27 -0.53 -4.57 5.71
CA SER A 27 0.37 -4.36 4.57
C SER A 27 0.92 -2.94 4.66
N MET A 28 2.22 -2.85 4.61
CA MET A 28 2.97 -1.61 4.81
C MET A 28 3.97 -1.45 3.67
N ILE A 29 4.33 -0.23 3.35
CA ILE A 29 5.36 0.10 2.36
C ILE A 29 6.47 0.90 3.03
N ALA A 30 7.73 0.56 2.71
CA ALA A 30 8.87 1.30 3.25
C ALA A 30 8.84 2.75 2.74
N ALA A 31 8.91 3.69 3.66
CA ALA A 31 8.82 5.11 3.37
C ALA A 31 10.07 5.63 2.65
N ASP A 32 9.93 6.83 2.05
CA ASP A 32 11.02 7.55 1.40
C ASP A 32 12.23 7.72 2.34
N ILE A 33 13.43 7.61 1.78
CA ILE A 33 14.70 7.74 2.49
C ILE A 33 14.83 9.06 3.26
N ASN A 34 14.17 10.13 2.81
CA ASN A 34 14.15 11.43 3.50
C ASN A 34 13.39 11.38 4.83
N LYS A 35 12.61 10.33 5.07
CA LYS A 35 11.91 10.09 6.34
C LYS A 35 12.71 9.20 7.28
N TRP A 36 13.79 8.59 6.79
CA TRP A 36 14.68 7.82 7.65
C TRP A 36 15.47 8.79 8.54
N ALA A 37 15.91 8.33 9.68
CA ALA A 37 16.68 9.16 10.63
C ALA A 37 18.05 9.56 10.06
N GLY A 38 18.02 10.50 9.10
CA GLY A 38 19.10 10.83 8.18
C GLY A 38 20.40 11.29 8.83
N ASP A 39 20.32 12.06 9.93
CA ASP A 39 21.51 12.62 10.58
C ASP A 39 22.31 11.62 11.40
N TYR A 40 21.72 10.48 11.72
CA TYR A 40 22.33 9.44 12.56
C TYR A 40 22.86 8.23 11.76
N GLY A 41 22.89 8.33 10.42
CA GLY A 41 23.34 7.21 9.58
C GLY A 41 24.86 7.02 9.61
N GLU A 42 25.31 5.77 9.56
CA GLU A 42 26.72 5.41 9.42
C GLU A 42 27.19 5.62 7.98
N ILE A 43 28.29 6.33 7.78
CA ILE A 43 28.89 6.52 6.45
C ILE A 43 29.69 5.26 6.10
N LEU A 44 29.35 4.65 4.99
CA LEU A 44 30.06 3.50 4.42
C LEU A 44 30.89 3.97 3.23
N ARG A 45 32.18 3.67 3.25
CA ARG A 45 33.12 4.03 2.19
C ARG A 45 33.42 2.83 1.31
N LEU A 46 32.94 2.87 0.09
CA LEU A 46 33.14 1.84 -0.94
C LEU A 46 33.64 2.51 -2.22
N LYS A 47 34.91 2.97 -2.20
CA LYS A 47 35.52 3.82 -3.23
C LYS A 47 35.24 3.38 -4.68
N ARG A 48 35.37 2.09 -4.97
CA ARG A 48 35.14 1.54 -6.32
C ARG A 48 33.69 1.74 -6.77
N LEU A 49 32.74 1.51 -5.87
CA LEU A 49 31.32 1.65 -6.15
C LEU A 49 30.89 3.13 -6.17
N GLU A 50 31.47 3.94 -5.28
CA GLU A 50 31.27 5.39 -5.23
C GLU A 50 31.67 6.02 -6.58
N SER A 51 32.85 5.68 -7.12
CA SER A 51 33.31 6.14 -8.43
C SER A 51 32.40 5.69 -9.56
N ARG A 52 31.97 4.42 -9.54
CA ARG A 52 31.10 3.86 -10.59
C ARG A 52 29.73 4.51 -10.63
N LEU A 53 29.17 4.87 -9.48
CA LEU A 53 27.84 5.49 -9.32
C LEU A 53 27.90 7.01 -9.28
N ASN A 54 29.10 7.60 -9.36
CA ASN A 54 29.33 9.05 -9.23
C ASN A 54 28.69 9.65 -7.99
N ILE A 55 28.87 9.01 -6.84
CA ILE A 55 28.38 9.46 -5.53
C ILE A 55 29.55 9.66 -4.56
N LYS A 56 29.33 10.49 -3.54
CA LYS A 56 30.37 10.81 -2.56
C LYS A 56 30.57 9.73 -1.49
N TYR A 57 29.52 9.06 -1.08
CA TYR A 57 29.52 8.01 -0.05
C TYR A 57 28.18 7.28 -0.02
N PHE A 58 28.16 6.13 0.63
CA PHE A 58 26.93 5.44 1.03
C PHE A 58 26.61 5.76 2.48
N LYS A 59 25.32 5.80 2.81
CA LYS A 59 24.85 6.00 4.18
C LYS A 59 23.89 4.86 4.55
N ALA A 60 24.17 4.20 5.67
CA ALA A 60 23.29 3.18 6.22
C ALA A 60 22.56 3.73 7.45
N PRO A 61 21.32 3.31 7.73
CA PRO A 61 20.67 3.63 8.99
C PRO A 61 21.52 3.12 10.16
N THR A 62 21.51 3.85 11.26
CA THR A 62 22.20 3.42 12.49
C THR A 62 21.62 2.10 12.98
N THR A 63 22.51 1.22 13.44
CA THR A 63 22.10 -0.06 14.02
C THR A 63 21.60 0.15 15.45
N TYR A 64 20.46 -0.45 15.77
CA TYR A 64 20.00 -0.56 17.15
C TYR A 64 20.86 -1.57 17.92
N ASN A 65 21.48 -1.14 19.01
CA ASN A 65 22.18 -2.04 19.91
C ASN A 65 21.27 -2.41 21.08
N LYS A 66 20.80 -3.65 21.10
CA LYS A 66 19.88 -4.19 22.11
C LYS A 66 20.47 -4.14 23.53
N PHE A 67 21.78 -4.15 23.65
CA PHE A 67 22.46 -4.19 24.96
C PHE A 67 22.57 -2.81 25.63
N ASN A 68 22.50 -1.72 24.87
CA ASN A 68 22.73 -0.38 25.39
C ASN A 68 21.45 0.48 25.50
N SER A 69 20.28 -0.06 25.19
CA SER A 69 19.05 0.71 25.21
C SER A 69 17.89 -0.09 25.74
N THR A 70 17.30 0.39 26.83
CA THR A 70 16.07 -0.16 27.43
C THR A 70 14.80 0.24 26.65
N ARG A 71 14.89 1.20 25.72
CA ARG A 71 13.78 1.65 24.88
C ARG A 71 14.19 1.65 23.41
N ILE A 72 13.33 1.11 22.56
CA ILE A 72 13.49 1.25 21.10
C ILE A 72 13.33 2.73 20.75
N ASN A 73 14.42 3.34 20.29
CA ASN A 73 14.38 4.72 19.88
C ASN A 73 13.98 4.77 18.39
N MET A 74 12.93 5.52 18.05
CA MET A 74 12.47 5.69 16.67
C MET A 74 13.55 6.25 15.72
N LYS A 75 14.60 6.89 16.26
CA LYS A 75 15.77 7.34 15.51
C LYS A 75 16.52 6.23 14.77
N TYR A 76 16.33 4.97 15.16
CA TYR A 76 17.00 3.80 14.57
C TYR A 76 16.06 2.93 13.75
N SER A 77 14.84 3.38 13.47
CA SER A 77 13.87 2.62 12.73
C SER A 77 13.69 3.15 11.30
N ILE A 78 13.40 2.24 10.37
CA ILE A 78 12.92 2.59 9.06
C ILE A 78 11.40 2.74 9.17
N PRO A 79 10.85 3.91 8.85
CA PRO A 79 9.40 4.10 8.89
C PRO A 79 8.73 3.36 7.74
N PHE A 80 7.60 2.74 8.05
CA PHE A 80 6.72 2.13 7.07
C PHE A 80 5.37 2.84 7.11
N GLU A 81 4.75 3.02 5.94
CA GLU A 81 3.42 3.59 5.79
C GLU A 81 2.44 2.52 5.32
N ARG A 82 1.17 2.66 5.67
CA ARG A 82 0.13 1.73 5.23
C ARG A 82 -0.07 1.81 3.72
N PHE A 83 0.02 0.65 3.08
CA PHE A 83 -0.27 0.49 1.66
C PHE A 83 -0.65 -0.97 1.36
N PRO A 84 -1.73 -1.24 0.63
CA PRO A 84 -2.71 -0.28 0.16
C PRO A 84 -3.55 0.34 1.29
N LYS A 85 -4.15 1.49 1.03
CA LYS A 85 -5.01 2.22 1.98
C LYS A 85 -6.46 1.75 1.97
N TRP A 86 -6.88 1.02 0.96
CA TRP A 86 -8.17 0.37 0.94
C TRP A 86 -8.13 -0.91 1.76
N LEU A 87 -8.95 -0.94 2.79
CA LEU A 87 -9.09 -2.06 3.71
C LEU A 87 -10.53 -2.57 3.68
N PHE A 88 -10.75 -3.83 4.07
CA PHE A 88 -12.09 -4.38 4.21
C PHE A 88 -12.21 -5.28 5.45
N CYS A 89 -13.41 -5.42 5.97
CA CYS A 89 -13.73 -6.32 7.06
C CYS A 89 -14.10 -7.70 6.51
N LYS A 90 -13.42 -8.75 6.94
CA LYS A 90 -13.73 -10.14 6.50
C LYS A 90 -15.11 -10.63 6.94
N ILE A 91 -15.70 -10.04 7.99
CA ILE A 91 -17.03 -10.45 8.50
C ILE A 91 -18.15 -9.78 7.72
N CYS A 92 -18.13 -8.44 7.62
CA CYS A 92 -19.23 -7.70 7.02
C CYS A 92 -18.96 -7.18 5.61
N GLY A 93 -17.76 -7.40 5.07
CA GLY A 93 -17.36 -6.97 3.75
C GLY A 93 -17.14 -5.46 3.62
N GLN A 94 -17.52 -4.64 4.61
CA GLN A 94 -17.38 -3.18 4.50
C GLN A 94 -15.95 -2.81 4.15
N MET A 95 -15.79 -2.03 3.08
CA MET A 95 -14.54 -1.44 2.68
C MET A 95 -14.41 -0.02 3.26
N GLU A 96 -13.19 0.35 3.57
CA GLU A 96 -12.87 1.68 4.08
C GLU A 96 -11.53 2.14 3.53
N TYR A 97 -11.47 3.41 3.09
CA TYR A 97 -10.21 4.06 2.73
C TYR A 97 -9.55 4.62 3.98
N TRP A 98 -8.36 4.11 4.30
CA TRP A 98 -7.60 4.45 5.49
C TRP A 98 -6.50 5.45 5.14
N GLY A 99 -6.89 6.71 4.98
CA GLY A 99 -5.94 7.80 4.71
C GLY A 99 -5.13 8.20 5.94
N ARG A 100 -4.09 9.02 5.76
CA ARG A 100 -3.20 9.48 6.84
C ARG A 100 -3.93 10.11 8.02
N ALA A 101 -5.02 10.83 7.78
CA ALA A 101 -5.82 11.45 8.84
C ALA A 101 -6.47 10.44 9.81
N LYS A 102 -6.63 9.19 9.40
CA LYS A 102 -7.18 8.10 10.22
C LYS A 102 -6.09 7.30 10.94
N GLU A 103 -4.82 7.48 10.57
CA GLU A 103 -3.73 6.76 11.21
C GLU A 103 -3.51 7.29 12.63
N ILE A 104 -3.51 6.38 13.56
CA ILE A 104 -3.14 6.63 14.96
C ILE A 104 -1.96 5.73 15.25
N GLU A 105 -0.90 6.31 15.75
CA GLU A 105 0.30 5.57 16.09
C GLU A 105 -0.02 4.39 17.01
N ASN A 106 0.50 3.23 16.66
CA ASN A 106 0.30 1.96 17.39
C ASN A 106 -1.13 1.42 17.40
N LYS A 107 -2.06 1.95 16.61
CA LYS A 107 -3.41 1.39 16.49
C LYS A 107 -3.60 0.69 15.15
N ILE A 108 -4.14 -0.51 15.25
CA ILE A 108 -4.50 -1.32 14.09
C ILE A 108 -5.92 -0.94 13.65
N PRO A 109 -6.17 -0.73 12.33
CA PRO A 109 -7.51 -0.49 11.83
C PRO A 109 -8.49 -1.62 12.17
N MET A 110 -9.59 -1.26 12.81
CA MET A 110 -10.62 -2.19 13.25
C MET A 110 -11.99 -1.84 12.65
N CYS A 111 -12.80 -2.85 12.39
CA CYS A 111 -14.19 -2.64 11.98
C CYS A 111 -15.00 -2.10 13.15
N LYS A 112 -15.67 -0.96 12.93
CA LYS A 112 -16.47 -0.28 13.98
C LYS A 112 -17.89 -0.85 14.16
N LYS A 113 -18.31 -1.83 13.32
CA LYS A 113 -19.64 -2.44 13.45
C LYS A 113 -19.68 -3.41 14.63
N GLU A 114 -20.63 -3.27 15.50
CA GLU A 114 -20.82 -4.14 16.68
C GLU A 114 -20.80 -5.63 16.34
N LYS A 115 -21.54 -6.02 15.30
CA LYS A 115 -21.60 -7.40 14.83
C LYS A 115 -20.25 -7.99 14.39
N CYS A 116 -19.23 -7.16 14.21
CA CYS A 116 -17.89 -7.58 13.79
C CYS A 116 -16.91 -7.69 14.96
N ASN A 117 -17.34 -7.34 16.17
CA ASN A 117 -16.55 -7.45 17.41
C ASN A 117 -15.12 -6.92 17.24
N ASN A 118 -14.98 -5.68 16.77
CA ASN A 118 -13.69 -5.02 16.51
C ASN A 118 -12.74 -5.88 15.65
N LYS A 119 -13.29 -6.57 14.64
CA LYS A 119 -12.45 -7.37 13.74
C LYS A 119 -11.45 -6.48 13.01
N LYS A 120 -10.18 -6.88 13.01
CA LYS A 120 -9.11 -6.23 12.25
C LYS A 120 -9.48 -6.13 10.78
N LEU A 121 -9.28 -4.94 10.18
CA LEU A 121 -9.46 -4.73 8.76
C LEU A 121 -8.31 -5.35 7.99
N THR A 122 -8.62 -5.89 6.82
CA THR A 122 -7.66 -6.58 5.95
C THR A 122 -7.37 -5.70 4.73
N PRO A 123 -6.09 -5.52 4.34
CA PRO A 123 -5.75 -4.77 3.14
C PRO A 123 -6.28 -5.44 1.88
N MET A 124 -6.72 -4.64 0.90
CA MET A 124 -7.09 -5.14 -0.43
C MET A 124 -5.89 -5.82 -1.10
N ARG A 125 -6.19 -6.88 -1.87
CA ARG A 125 -5.17 -7.72 -2.49
C ARG A 125 -4.50 -7.08 -3.70
N PHE A 126 -5.25 -6.28 -4.45
CA PHE A 126 -4.80 -5.69 -5.68
C PHE A 126 -4.42 -4.22 -5.50
N VAL A 127 -3.33 -3.84 -6.12
CA VAL A 127 -2.83 -2.48 -6.28
C VAL A 127 -2.68 -2.19 -7.77
N MET A 128 -2.51 -0.94 -8.13
CA MET A 128 -2.26 -0.50 -9.49
C MET A 128 -0.79 -0.16 -9.65
N ALA A 129 -0.16 -0.64 -10.73
CA ALA A 129 1.19 -0.25 -11.12
C ALA A 129 1.23 0.10 -12.60
N CYS A 130 2.13 1.00 -13.00
CA CYS A 130 2.36 1.34 -14.39
C CYS A 130 3.77 0.91 -14.86
N GLU A 131 3.99 0.93 -16.17
CA GLU A 131 5.27 0.56 -16.81
C GLU A 131 6.45 1.44 -16.38
N LYS A 132 6.17 2.66 -15.89
CA LYS A 132 7.18 3.61 -15.38
C LYS A 132 7.46 3.44 -13.88
N GLY A 133 6.94 2.39 -13.26
CA GLY A 133 7.21 2.05 -11.85
C GLY A 133 6.36 2.79 -10.82
N HIS A 134 5.37 3.60 -11.21
CA HIS A 134 4.45 4.20 -10.24
C HIS A 134 3.48 3.15 -9.70
N ILE A 135 3.24 3.18 -8.40
CA ILE A 135 2.35 2.26 -7.70
C ILE A 135 1.29 3.07 -6.96
N GLU A 136 0.03 2.68 -7.07
CA GLU A 136 -1.07 3.35 -6.39
C GLU A 136 -2.15 2.37 -5.93
N ASP A 137 -3.02 2.83 -5.03
CA ASP A 137 -4.28 2.15 -4.76
C ASP A 137 -5.18 2.17 -6.00
N ILE A 138 -5.89 1.08 -6.24
CA ILE A 138 -6.96 1.09 -7.23
C ILE A 138 -8.10 1.95 -6.67
N ASP A 139 -8.61 2.87 -7.48
CA ASP A 139 -9.82 3.61 -7.12
C ASP A 139 -11.05 2.68 -7.23
N TRP A 140 -11.35 1.99 -6.12
CA TRP A 140 -12.47 1.04 -6.05
C TRP A 140 -13.83 1.71 -6.23
N ARG A 141 -13.97 3.01 -5.89
CA ARG A 141 -15.21 3.74 -6.16
C ARG A 141 -15.41 3.91 -7.66
N TYR A 142 -14.38 4.37 -8.34
CA TYR A 142 -14.41 4.51 -9.79
C TYR A 142 -14.59 3.15 -10.47
N TRP A 143 -13.89 2.10 -10.02
CA TRP A 143 -14.03 0.75 -10.53
C TRP A 143 -15.47 0.26 -10.54
N VAL A 144 -16.19 0.43 -9.43
CA VAL A 144 -17.57 -0.03 -9.28
C VAL A 144 -18.55 0.78 -10.14
N HIS A 145 -18.31 2.08 -10.28
CA HIS A 145 -19.25 3.00 -10.95
C HIS A 145 -18.92 3.25 -12.43
N SER A 146 -17.82 2.69 -12.94
CA SER A 146 -17.37 2.96 -14.32
C SER A 146 -18.36 2.63 -15.45
N HIS A 147 -19.42 1.87 -15.16
CA HIS A 147 -20.50 1.53 -16.10
C HIS A 147 -21.81 2.25 -15.78
N LYS A 148 -21.84 3.11 -14.75
CA LYS A 148 -23.04 3.87 -14.40
C LYS A 148 -22.98 5.30 -14.94
N THR A 149 -24.09 5.73 -15.51
CA THR A 149 -24.26 7.09 -16.01
C THR A 149 -24.54 8.12 -14.91
N SER A 150 -25.04 7.68 -13.75
CA SER A 150 -25.30 8.56 -12.61
C SER A 150 -24.86 7.94 -11.28
N THR A 151 -24.14 8.71 -10.48
CA THR A 151 -23.83 8.42 -9.08
C THR A 151 -24.48 9.48 -8.21
N ASN A 152 -24.98 9.09 -7.05
CA ASN A 152 -25.48 10.06 -6.05
C ASN A 152 -24.34 10.44 -5.09
N ASP A 153 -24.53 11.52 -4.35
CA ASP A 153 -23.50 12.00 -3.39
C ASP A 153 -23.19 10.98 -2.28
N ALA A 154 -24.16 10.14 -1.91
CA ALA A 154 -23.95 9.08 -0.94
C ALA A 154 -22.89 8.06 -1.42
N CYS A 155 -22.69 7.87 -2.73
CA CYS A 155 -21.65 6.99 -3.26
C CYS A 155 -20.22 7.47 -2.93
N LYS A 156 -20.05 8.75 -2.64
CA LYS A 156 -18.76 9.37 -2.32
C LYS A 156 -18.30 9.11 -0.87
N LEU A 157 -19.21 8.66 -0.01
CA LEU A 157 -18.89 8.39 1.39
C LEU A 157 -17.94 7.18 1.53
N ASP A 158 -17.03 7.25 2.45
CA ASP A 158 -15.94 6.27 2.64
C ASP A 158 -16.40 4.85 2.98
N ASN A 159 -17.60 4.70 3.53
CA ASN A 159 -18.11 3.43 4.06
C ASN A 159 -19.17 2.76 3.16
N GLN A 160 -19.37 3.23 1.93
CA GLN A 160 -20.41 2.71 1.05
C GLN A 160 -19.98 1.50 0.22
N LEU A 161 -18.69 1.24 0.11
CA LEU A 161 -18.21 0.08 -0.62
C LEU A 161 -18.24 -1.19 0.23
N GLU A 162 -18.51 -2.31 -0.41
CA GLU A 162 -18.53 -3.63 0.18
C GLU A 162 -17.78 -4.63 -0.71
N PHE A 163 -16.82 -5.32 -0.12
CA PHE A 163 -16.14 -6.45 -0.73
C PHE A 163 -16.89 -7.74 -0.39
N LYS A 164 -17.39 -8.43 -1.40
CA LYS A 164 -18.07 -9.71 -1.26
C LYS A 164 -17.21 -10.82 -1.85
N SER A 165 -16.89 -11.83 -1.06
CA SER A 165 -16.29 -13.07 -1.54
C SER A 165 -17.13 -14.26 -1.08
N LYS A 166 -17.31 -15.26 -1.93
CA LYS A 166 -17.92 -16.53 -1.51
C LYS A 166 -16.84 -17.34 -0.79
N GLU A 167 -17.19 -17.86 0.39
CA GLU A 167 -16.25 -18.55 1.30
C GLU A 167 -15.54 -19.77 0.68
N ASN A 168 -16.13 -20.40 -0.33
CA ASN A 168 -15.61 -21.62 -0.95
C ASN A 168 -14.74 -21.39 -2.19
N SER A 169 -14.38 -20.16 -2.51
CA SER A 169 -13.60 -19.88 -3.71
C SER A 169 -12.17 -19.48 -3.38
N SER A 170 -11.24 -20.32 -3.71
CA SER A 170 -9.79 -20.08 -3.61
C SER A 170 -9.27 -19.00 -4.59
N GLY A 171 -10.13 -18.41 -5.42
CA GLY A 171 -9.72 -17.47 -6.45
C GLY A 171 -10.46 -16.13 -6.46
N ALA A 172 -9.82 -15.09 -6.98
CA ALA A 172 -10.41 -13.78 -7.25
C ALA A 172 -11.64 -13.82 -8.19
N ALA A 173 -11.92 -14.96 -8.80
CA ALA A 173 -12.96 -15.16 -9.80
C ALA A 173 -14.39 -14.89 -9.30
N LEU A 174 -14.64 -15.05 -7.99
CA LEU A 174 -15.98 -14.88 -7.39
C LEU A 174 -16.04 -13.68 -6.43
N ALA A 175 -14.99 -12.89 -6.34
CA ALA A 175 -14.99 -11.69 -5.54
C ALA A 175 -15.60 -10.51 -6.31
N THR A 176 -16.41 -9.71 -5.61
CA THR A 176 -17.13 -8.56 -6.18
C THR A 176 -16.98 -7.37 -5.24
N VAL A 177 -16.82 -6.18 -5.80
CA VAL A 177 -16.97 -4.92 -5.05
C VAL A 177 -18.32 -4.32 -5.40
N ALA A 178 -19.08 -3.89 -4.40
CA ALA A 178 -20.41 -3.31 -4.56
C ALA A 178 -20.52 -1.98 -3.82
N CYS A 179 -21.36 -1.09 -4.31
CA CYS A 179 -21.73 0.15 -3.65
C CYS A 179 -23.10 -0.03 -2.98
N ARG A 180 -23.18 0.15 -1.67
CA ARG A 180 -24.44 0.02 -0.91
C ARG A 180 -25.42 1.16 -1.18
N ALA A 181 -24.90 2.34 -1.53
CA ALA A 181 -25.73 3.52 -1.75
C ALA A 181 -26.55 3.45 -3.04
N CYS A 182 -26.01 2.84 -4.11
CA CYS A 182 -26.67 2.82 -5.40
C CYS A 182 -26.84 1.42 -6.00
N GLY A 183 -26.39 0.37 -5.30
CA GLY A 183 -26.48 -1.03 -5.76
C GLY A 183 -25.51 -1.39 -6.89
N ALA A 184 -24.69 -0.47 -7.39
CA ALA A 184 -23.68 -0.80 -8.40
C ALA A 184 -22.75 -1.89 -7.88
N SER A 185 -22.40 -2.84 -8.74
CA SER A 185 -21.47 -3.91 -8.38
C SER A 185 -20.61 -4.31 -9.57
N ARG A 186 -19.37 -4.72 -9.31
CA ARG A 186 -18.46 -5.21 -10.34
C ARG A 186 -17.57 -6.31 -9.81
N ALA A 187 -17.48 -7.41 -10.57
CA ALA A 187 -16.60 -8.52 -10.24
C ALA A 187 -15.12 -8.11 -10.40
N ILE A 188 -14.27 -8.71 -9.55
CA ILE A 188 -12.82 -8.53 -9.64
C ILE A 188 -12.20 -9.47 -10.69
N LYS A 189 -12.97 -10.45 -11.15
CA LYS A 189 -12.54 -11.37 -12.23
C LYS A 189 -12.00 -10.57 -13.41
N GLY A 190 -10.79 -10.91 -13.86
CA GLY A 190 -10.16 -10.27 -15.00
C GLY A 190 -9.52 -8.90 -14.72
N ILE A 191 -9.52 -8.41 -13.46
CA ILE A 191 -8.91 -7.11 -13.13
C ILE A 191 -7.43 -7.02 -13.52
N SER A 192 -6.70 -8.15 -13.46
CA SER A 192 -5.28 -8.23 -13.84
C SER A 192 -5.05 -8.38 -15.34
N GLN A 193 -6.11 -8.48 -16.15
CA GLN A 193 -5.96 -8.54 -17.60
C GLN A 193 -5.40 -7.23 -18.14
N LYS A 194 -4.66 -7.33 -19.23
CA LYS A 194 -4.16 -6.17 -19.96
C LYS A 194 -5.32 -5.24 -20.31
N LYS A 195 -5.16 -3.95 -20.08
CA LYS A 195 -6.15 -2.90 -20.33
C LYS A 195 -7.42 -2.94 -19.44
N ALA A 196 -7.55 -3.86 -18.48
CA ALA A 196 -8.76 -3.92 -17.63
C ALA A 196 -9.04 -2.60 -16.89
N LEU A 197 -8.00 -1.90 -16.44
CA LEU A 197 -8.10 -0.61 -15.78
C LEU A 197 -8.20 0.55 -16.79
N THR A 198 -7.37 0.53 -17.83
CA THR A 198 -7.31 1.61 -18.83
C THR A 198 -8.56 1.68 -19.70
N SER A 199 -9.19 0.54 -20.03
CA SER A 199 -10.44 0.49 -20.80
C SER A 199 -11.62 1.20 -20.12
N ILE A 200 -11.56 1.36 -18.82
CA ILE A 200 -12.58 2.10 -18.05
C ILE A 200 -12.13 3.52 -17.68
N GLY A 201 -10.99 3.97 -18.21
CA GLY A 201 -10.51 5.34 -17.99
C GLY A 201 -9.60 5.54 -16.77
N ILE A 202 -9.21 4.49 -16.05
CA ILE A 202 -8.22 4.60 -14.97
C ILE A 202 -6.85 4.84 -15.60
N LYS A 203 -6.19 5.91 -15.15
CA LYS A 203 -4.86 6.33 -15.63
C LYS A 203 -3.88 6.42 -14.46
N CYS A 204 -2.59 6.32 -14.77
CA CYS A 204 -1.53 6.62 -13.82
C CYS A 204 -1.54 8.11 -13.47
N ARG A 205 -1.42 8.42 -12.18
CA ARG A 205 -1.29 9.81 -11.69
C ARG A 205 0.17 10.19 -11.39
N GLY A 206 1.12 9.34 -11.75
CA GLY A 206 2.54 9.59 -11.54
C GLY A 206 2.96 9.66 -10.08
N ARG A 207 2.27 8.95 -9.20
CA ARG A 207 2.51 8.98 -7.75
C ARG A 207 3.24 7.75 -7.27
N GLN A 208 3.99 7.95 -6.19
CA GLN A 208 4.55 6.87 -5.39
C GLN A 208 3.95 6.90 -3.98
N PRO A 209 3.53 5.77 -3.40
CA PRO A 209 2.86 5.75 -2.09
C PRO A 209 3.73 6.28 -0.95
N TRP A 210 5.05 6.13 -1.06
CA TRP A 210 6.03 6.59 -0.07
C TRP A 210 6.41 8.06 -0.20
N GLU A 211 6.07 8.73 -1.31
CA GLU A 211 6.32 10.15 -1.53
C GLU A 211 5.21 11.04 -0.93
N ARG A 212 5.45 12.35 -0.92
CA ARG A 212 4.43 13.31 -0.55
C ARG A 212 3.33 13.37 -1.62
N ALA A 213 2.10 13.56 -1.18
CA ALA A 213 0.92 13.55 -2.05
C ALA A 213 0.87 14.73 -3.06
N ASP A 214 1.68 15.76 -2.85
CA ASP A 214 1.78 16.97 -3.68
C ASP A 214 2.69 16.80 -4.90
N LYS A 215 3.42 15.71 -4.99
CA LYS A 215 4.24 15.38 -6.17
C LYS A 215 3.45 14.57 -7.20
N GLU A 216 2.52 15.21 -7.89
CA GLU A 216 1.93 14.63 -9.09
C GLU A 216 2.82 14.89 -10.30
N VAL A 217 3.27 13.84 -10.95
CA VAL A 217 3.98 13.92 -12.21
C VAL A 217 3.06 13.37 -13.29
N LYS A 218 2.87 14.11 -14.38
CA LYS A 218 2.11 13.58 -15.53
C LYS A 218 2.73 12.28 -16.00
N CYS A 219 1.94 11.22 -16.02
CA CYS A 219 2.37 9.91 -16.48
C CYS A 219 1.40 9.36 -17.52
N ASP A 220 1.92 8.94 -18.64
CA ASP A 220 1.22 8.29 -19.75
C ASP A 220 1.38 6.76 -19.74
N GLY A 221 2.09 6.22 -18.73
CA GLY A 221 2.31 4.78 -18.58
C GLY A 221 1.02 3.99 -18.42
N GLU A 222 0.91 2.86 -19.15
CA GLU A 222 -0.23 1.96 -19.04
C GLU A 222 -0.29 1.33 -17.65
N VAL A 223 -1.45 1.42 -17.00
CA VAL A 223 -1.67 0.86 -15.67
C VAL A 223 -2.23 -0.54 -15.71
N ARG A 224 -1.80 -1.38 -14.78
CA ARG A 224 -2.30 -2.74 -14.56
C ARG A 224 -2.57 -2.99 -13.09
N ALA A 225 -3.61 -3.79 -12.81
CA ALA A 225 -3.80 -4.31 -11.47
C ALA A 225 -2.86 -5.49 -11.23
N ILE A 226 -2.11 -5.41 -10.15
CA ILE A 226 -1.13 -6.42 -9.73
C ILE A 226 -1.46 -6.82 -8.29
N GLN A 227 -1.23 -8.08 -7.94
CA GLN A 227 -1.33 -8.50 -6.55
C GLN A 227 -0.16 -7.89 -5.76
N ARG A 228 -0.43 -7.29 -4.60
CA ARG A 228 0.57 -6.62 -3.77
C ARG A 228 1.75 -7.51 -3.34
N GLY A 229 1.58 -8.82 -3.30
CA GLY A 229 2.65 -9.79 -3.01
C GLY A 229 3.30 -10.42 -4.24
N ALA A 230 3.01 -9.91 -5.44
CA ALA A 230 3.59 -10.46 -6.65
C ALA A 230 5.04 -9.98 -6.84
N SER A 231 5.93 -10.89 -7.25
CA SER A 231 7.35 -10.59 -7.44
C SER A 231 7.61 -9.47 -8.45
N ASN A 232 6.76 -9.35 -9.47
CA ASN A 232 6.87 -8.31 -10.50
C ASN A 232 6.48 -6.88 -10.03
N LEU A 233 6.16 -6.69 -8.75
CA LEU A 233 6.07 -5.37 -8.13
C LEU A 233 7.42 -4.84 -7.65
N TYR A 234 8.44 -5.69 -7.56
CA TYR A 234 9.74 -5.38 -6.96
C TYR A 234 10.87 -5.31 -7.98
N TYR A 235 10.59 -5.54 -9.26
CA TYR A 235 11.56 -5.58 -10.36
C TYR A 235 11.06 -4.80 -11.57
#